data_8566191c0bdbf7d367c08664af0b14d2
#
_entry.id   8566191c0bdbf7d367c08664af0b14d2
#
_cell.length_a   1.000
_cell.length_b   1.000
_cell.length_c   1.000
_cell.angle_alpha   90.00
_cell.angle_beta   90.00
_cell.angle_gamma   90.00
#
_symmetry.space_group_name_H-M   'P 1'
#
loop_
_entity.id
_entity.type
_entity.pdbx_description
1 polymer ?
#
loop_
_entity_poly.entity_id
_entity_poly.type
_entity_poly.pdbx_seq_one_letter_code
_entity_poly.pdbx_strand_id
1 'polypeptide(L)'
;MGTEAPTTVVIPVPCAPKKAPCPTCGKQARRKRTLTRTVRTVAYKAIAVLEVTYGEYAARCDCCTTFRTNPDGVLPKAKYDNKVRDLVLERLLKDGMSIERALASIRREFLLDLSTGFIYDVLRDRAAELDMAAHRHMVLDRFSGTLCVDELHLGRFTLLLATDPLDDLPVAFALVAANDQDHMRRFLKNLKTRGLMPRVVVTDGSNLYPAVLGELWPEADHQLCTFHTVRTQSRTESARRRPLRLVPLSTS
;
A
#
# COMPACT_ATOMS: atom_id res chain seq x y z
N MET A 1 -35.05 20.14 -5.22
CA MET A 1 -33.74 20.41 -5.81
C MET A 1 -33.55 19.40 -6.92
N GLY A 2 -33.67 19.83 -8.19
CA GLY A 2 -33.45 18.97 -9.34
C GLY A 2 -31.96 18.60 -9.41
N THR A 3 -31.65 17.32 -9.32
CA THR A 3 -30.30 16.81 -9.59
C THR A 3 -30.09 16.87 -11.09
N GLU A 4 -29.39 17.88 -11.58
CA GLU A 4 -28.91 17.87 -12.98
C GLU A 4 -28.08 16.60 -13.21
N ALA A 5 -28.31 15.95 -14.34
CA ALA A 5 -27.51 14.79 -14.74
C ALA A 5 -26.04 15.18 -14.87
N PRO A 6 -25.11 14.35 -14.38
CA PRO A 6 -23.69 14.69 -14.44
C PRO A 6 -23.23 14.87 -15.89
N THR A 7 -22.45 15.90 -16.13
CA THR A 7 -21.85 16.17 -17.45
C THR A 7 -20.90 15.05 -17.85
N THR A 8 -21.07 14.51 -19.06
CA THR A 8 -20.15 13.52 -19.63
C THR A 8 -19.21 14.21 -20.59
N VAL A 9 -17.90 14.04 -20.38
CA VAL A 9 -16.82 14.55 -21.24
C VAL A 9 -16.17 13.38 -21.96
N VAL A 10 -16.17 13.40 -23.29
CA VAL A 10 -15.51 12.37 -24.13
C VAL A 10 -14.24 12.99 -24.72
N ILE A 11 -13.10 12.35 -24.48
CA ILE A 11 -11.78 12.78 -24.94
C ILE A 11 -11.26 11.78 -25.96
N PRO A 12 -11.13 12.13 -27.24
CA PRO A 12 -10.58 11.24 -28.25
C PRO A 12 -9.08 11.06 -28.07
N VAL A 13 -8.62 9.80 -28.08
CA VAL A 13 -7.20 9.45 -27.95
C VAL A 13 -6.79 8.54 -29.12
N PRO A 14 -6.28 9.10 -30.21
CA PRO A 14 -5.84 8.33 -31.37
C PRO A 14 -4.48 7.65 -31.11
N CYS A 15 -4.43 6.32 -31.16
CA CYS A 15 -3.22 5.50 -30.99
C CYS A 15 -3.13 4.39 -32.03
N ALA A 16 -3.48 4.69 -33.27
CA ALA A 16 -3.51 3.72 -34.38
C ALA A 16 -2.68 4.19 -35.59
N PRO A 17 -1.34 4.34 -35.47
CA PRO A 17 -0.49 4.73 -36.60
C PRO A 17 -0.55 3.65 -37.73
N LYS A 18 -0.22 4.04 -38.97
CA LYS A 18 -0.19 3.09 -40.10
C LYS A 18 0.81 1.93 -39.91
N LYS A 19 1.91 2.21 -39.20
CA LYS A 19 2.95 1.25 -38.82
C LYS A 19 3.30 1.43 -37.35
N ALA A 20 3.63 0.34 -36.66
CA ALA A 20 4.12 0.36 -35.28
C ALA A 20 5.24 -0.66 -35.10
N PRO A 21 6.24 -0.38 -34.23
CA PRO A 21 7.28 -1.33 -33.90
C PRO A 21 6.72 -2.48 -33.05
N CYS A 22 7.22 -3.69 -33.28
CA CYS A 22 6.95 -4.82 -32.41
C CYS A 22 7.50 -4.54 -31.01
N PRO A 23 6.73 -4.71 -29.93
CA PRO A 23 7.18 -4.40 -28.58
C PRO A 23 8.35 -5.27 -28.10
N THR A 24 8.58 -6.43 -28.72
CA THR A 24 9.66 -7.35 -28.32
C THR A 24 10.94 -7.14 -29.11
N CYS A 25 10.89 -6.95 -30.43
CA CYS A 25 12.09 -6.89 -31.28
C CYS A 25 12.23 -5.62 -32.10
N GLY A 26 11.30 -4.68 -32.00
CA GLY A 26 11.36 -3.40 -32.72
C GLY A 26 11.05 -3.47 -34.22
N LYS A 27 10.91 -4.64 -34.84
CA LYS A 27 10.59 -4.75 -36.28
C LYS A 27 9.26 -4.08 -36.60
N GLN A 28 9.22 -3.28 -37.66
CA GLN A 28 8.02 -2.54 -38.08
C GLN A 28 6.94 -3.47 -38.62
N ALA A 29 5.73 -3.30 -38.10
CA ALA A 29 4.53 -4.04 -38.54
C ALA A 29 3.49 -3.06 -39.12
N ARG A 30 2.72 -3.53 -40.10
CA ARG A 30 1.60 -2.76 -40.67
C ARG A 30 0.32 -3.00 -39.88
N ARG A 31 -0.48 -1.94 -39.74
CA ARG A 31 -1.79 -2.04 -39.12
C ARG A 31 -2.71 -2.95 -39.95
N LYS A 32 -3.28 -3.96 -39.28
CA LYS A 32 -4.26 -4.89 -39.82
C LYS A 32 -5.67 -4.31 -39.73
N ARG A 33 -5.99 -3.75 -38.55
CA ARG A 33 -7.29 -3.11 -38.29
C ARG A 33 -7.17 -2.05 -37.20
N THR A 34 -8.18 -1.19 -37.15
CA THR A 34 -8.38 -0.20 -36.10
C THR A 34 -9.50 -0.67 -35.19
N LEU A 35 -9.34 -0.49 -33.92
CA LEU A 35 -10.30 -0.85 -32.88
C LEU A 35 -10.51 0.37 -31.96
N THR A 36 -11.70 0.49 -31.38
CA THR A 36 -12.02 1.55 -30.41
C THR A 36 -12.48 0.93 -29.11
N ARG A 37 -12.13 1.55 -28.00
CA ARG A 37 -12.62 1.21 -26.67
C ARG A 37 -12.75 2.44 -25.82
N THR A 38 -13.58 2.38 -24.77
CA THR A 38 -13.73 3.43 -23.79
C THR A 38 -12.93 3.09 -22.54
N VAL A 39 -12.27 4.10 -21.96
CA VAL A 39 -11.51 4.03 -20.70
C VAL A 39 -11.93 5.17 -19.83
N ARG A 40 -12.26 4.91 -18.56
CA ARG A 40 -12.62 5.96 -17.61
C ARG A 40 -11.37 6.70 -17.11
N THR A 41 -11.48 8.01 -16.98
CA THR A 41 -10.41 8.87 -16.45
C THR A 41 -10.97 9.82 -15.39
N VAL A 42 -10.08 10.60 -14.76
CA VAL A 42 -10.41 11.53 -13.68
C VAL A 42 -10.96 12.82 -14.24
N ALA A 43 -12.13 13.25 -13.75
CA ALA A 43 -12.64 14.63 -13.91
C ALA A 43 -13.48 14.99 -12.67
N TYR A 44 -13.23 16.18 -12.12
CA TYR A 44 -13.95 16.64 -10.94
C TYR A 44 -15.42 16.89 -11.24
N LYS A 45 -16.34 16.26 -10.47
CA LYS A 45 -17.79 16.38 -10.61
C LYS A 45 -18.36 16.08 -12.01
N ALA A 46 -17.60 15.34 -12.83
CA ALA A 46 -18.02 14.96 -14.20
C ALA A 46 -17.68 13.49 -14.50
N ILE A 47 -18.37 12.92 -15.47
CA ILE A 47 -18.03 11.61 -16.02
C ILE A 47 -17.05 11.83 -17.17
N ALA A 48 -15.79 11.45 -17.04
CA ALA A 48 -14.80 11.56 -18.12
C ALA A 48 -14.45 10.20 -18.72
N VAL A 49 -14.44 10.14 -20.02
CA VAL A 49 -14.19 8.93 -20.81
C VAL A 49 -13.17 9.24 -21.90
N LEU A 50 -12.11 8.46 -21.96
CA LEU A 50 -11.18 8.42 -23.08
C LEU A 50 -11.76 7.48 -24.14
N GLU A 51 -12.00 7.99 -25.34
CA GLU A 51 -12.31 7.17 -26.51
C GLU A 51 -11.01 6.80 -27.22
N VAL A 52 -10.45 5.64 -26.84
CA VAL A 52 -9.15 5.19 -27.31
C VAL A 52 -9.30 4.43 -28.62
N THR A 53 -8.75 5.01 -29.68
CA THR A 53 -8.63 4.34 -30.99
C THR A 53 -7.25 3.72 -31.12
N TYR A 54 -7.14 2.40 -31.13
CA TYR A 54 -5.88 1.66 -31.17
C TYR A 54 -5.78 0.73 -32.37
N GLY A 55 -4.54 0.42 -32.78
CA GLY A 55 -4.26 -0.47 -33.92
C GLY A 55 -3.97 -1.90 -33.48
N GLU A 56 -4.44 -2.89 -34.25
CA GLU A 56 -3.95 -4.25 -34.22
C GLU A 56 -3.03 -4.47 -35.43
N TYR A 57 -1.83 -4.99 -35.19
CA TYR A 57 -0.74 -5.12 -36.15
C TYR A 57 -0.40 -6.57 -36.41
N ALA A 58 -0.16 -6.93 -37.66
CA ALA A 58 0.40 -8.21 -38.04
C ALA A 58 1.93 -8.11 -37.89
N ALA A 59 2.48 -8.85 -36.95
CA ALA A 59 3.91 -8.93 -36.76
C ALA A 59 4.58 -9.70 -37.91
N ARG A 60 5.80 -9.26 -38.31
CA ARG A 60 6.64 -9.92 -39.30
C ARG A 60 7.90 -10.46 -38.65
N CYS A 61 7.76 -11.01 -37.45
CA CYS A 61 8.85 -11.55 -36.64
C CYS A 61 8.38 -12.82 -35.95
N ASP A 62 9.33 -13.63 -35.50
CA ASP A 62 9.05 -14.90 -34.82
C ASP A 62 8.63 -14.74 -33.36
N CYS A 63 8.76 -13.52 -32.79
CA CYS A 63 8.48 -13.27 -31.37
C CYS A 63 6.98 -13.06 -31.07
N CYS A 64 6.14 -12.73 -32.05
CA CYS A 64 4.69 -12.65 -31.90
C CYS A 64 3.99 -12.69 -33.27
N THR A 65 2.73 -13.11 -33.30
CA THR A 65 1.91 -13.12 -34.52
C THR A 65 1.15 -11.80 -34.70
N THR A 66 0.66 -11.23 -33.60
CA THR A 66 -0.07 -9.96 -33.59
C THR A 66 0.20 -9.22 -32.29
N PHE A 67 0.14 -7.90 -32.34
CA PHE A 67 0.17 -7.05 -31.14
C PHE A 67 -0.76 -5.85 -31.32
N ARG A 68 -1.04 -5.14 -30.22
CA ARG A 68 -1.88 -3.94 -30.19
C ARG A 68 -1.11 -2.78 -29.61
N THR A 69 -1.39 -1.58 -30.13
CA THR A 69 -0.90 -0.35 -29.52
C THR A 69 -1.79 0.02 -28.34
N ASN A 70 -1.22 0.70 -27.36
CA ASN A 70 -1.96 1.38 -26.30
C ASN A 70 -1.43 2.79 -26.20
N PRO A 71 -2.26 3.79 -25.89
CA PRO A 71 -1.76 5.12 -25.59
C PRO A 71 -1.02 5.13 -24.25
N ASP A 72 -0.13 6.10 -24.10
CA ASP A 72 0.56 6.33 -22.84
C ASP A 72 -0.45 6.56 -21.71
N GLY A 73 -0.14 6.02 -20.54
CA GLY A 73 -1.01 6.11 -19.36
C GLY A 73 -2.26 5.23 -19.38
N VAL A 74 -2.39 4.32 -20.35
CA VAL A 74 -3.51 3.35 -20.41
C VAL A 74 -2.99 1.94 -20.54
N LEU A 75 -3.13 1.15 -19.50
CA LEU A 75 -2.72 -0.27 -19.52
C LEU A 75 -3.54 -1.10 -20.51
N PRO A 76 -2.98 -2.18 -21.07
CA PRO A 76 -3.71 -3.10 -21.93
C PRO A 76 -4.98 -3.62 -21.23
N LYS A 77 -6.12 -3.57 -21.94
CA LYS A 77 -7.45 -4.03 -21.44
C LYS A 77 -7.96 -3.30 -20.20
N ALA A 78 -7.26 -2.27 -19.67
CA ALA A 78 -7.70 -1.54 -18.50
C ALA A 78 -9.03 -0.81 -18.72
N LYS A 79 -9.90 -0.82 -17.71
CA LYS A 79 -11.15 -0.05 -17.63
C LYS A 79 -10.87 1.40 -17.23
N TYR A 80 -9.79 1.63 -16.50
CA TYR A 80 -9.36 2.93 -15.96
C TYR A 80 -7.95 3.25 -16.45
N ASP A 81 -7.65 4.54 -16.65
CA ASP A 81 -6.30 5.01 -16.97
C ASP A 81 -5.40 5.12 -15.73
N ASN A 82 -4.13 5.46 -15.95
CA ASN A 82 -3.19 5.60 -14.85
C ASN A 82 -3.53 6.77 -13.92
N LYS A 83 -4.20 7.83 -14.39
CA LYS A 83 -4.64 8.93 -13.51
C LYS A 83 -5.60 8.46 -12.42
N VAL A 84 -6.49 7.50 -12.73
CA VAL A 84 -7.37 6.89 -11.74
C VAL A 84 -6.56 6.05 -10.74
N ARG A 85 -5.52 5.36 -11.20
CA ARG A 85 -4.62 4.57 -10.34
C ARG A 85 -3.82 5.49 -9.41
N ASP A 86 -3.28 6.58 -9.94
CA ASP A 86 -2.51 7.58 -9.17
C ASP A 86 -3.40 8.25 -8.11
N LEU A 87 -4.65 8.58 -8.45
CA LEU A 87 -5.63 9.12 -7.50
C LEU A 87 -5.90 8.15 -6.34
N VAL A 88 -6.01 6.85 -6.62
CA VAL A 88 -6.16 5.81 -5.58
C VAL A 88 -4.95 5.80 -4.64
N LEU A 89 -3.73 5.80 -5.20
CA LEU A 89 -2.50 5.82 -4.41
C LEU A 89 -2.37 7.10 -3.58
N GLU A 90 -2.74 8.23 -4.13
CA GLU A 90 -2.74 9.52 -3.43
C GLU A 90 -3.67 9.47 -2.19
N ARG A 91 -4.92 9.05 -2.36
CA ARG A 91 -5.89 8.95 -1.27
C ARG A 91 -5.46 7.98 -0.17
N LEU A 92 -4.85 6.85 -0.53
CA LEU A 92 -4.44 5.84 0.44
C LEU A 92 -3.10 6.16 1.09
N LEU A 93 -2.08 6.53 0.31
CA LEU A 93 -0.70 6.64 0.80
C LEU A 93 -0.33 8.05 1.26
N LYS A 94 -0.82 9.10 0.60
CA LYS A 94 -0.54 10.48 0.99
C LYS A 94 -1.56 11.03 1.99
N ASP A 95 -2.85 10.83 1.70
CA ASP A 95 -3.93 11.33 2.55
C ASP A 95 -4.24 10.40 3.73
N GLY A 96 -3.66 9.20 3.78
CA GLY A 96 -3.84 8.22 4.86
C GLY A 96 -5.29 7.73 5.02
N MET A 97 -6.08 7.74 3.95
CA MET A 97 -7.48 7.31 4.02
C MET A 97 -7.60 5.80 4.12
N SER A 98 -8.62 5.31 4.86
CA SER A 98 -9.02 3.89 4.73
C SER A 98 -9.58 3.62 3.34
N ILE A 99 -9.59 2.35 2.91
CA ILE A 99 -10.11 1.94 1.59
C ILE A 99 -11.55 2.45 1.41
N GLU A 100 -12.42 2.30 2.40
CA GLU A 100 -13.82 2.72 2.36
C GLU A 100 -13.94 4.24 2.19
N ARG A 101 -13.13 5.01 2.93
CA ARG A 101 -13.10 6.48 2.82
C ARG A 101 -12.58 6.93 1.46
N ALA A 102 -11.54 6.30 0.95
CA ALA A 102 -10.99 6.59 -0.38
C ALA A 102 -12.03 6.32 -1.48
N LEU A 103 -12.69 5.16 -1.47
CA LEU A 103 -13.77 4.83 -2.41
C LEU A 103 -14.93 5.84 -2.34
N ALA A 104 -15.37 6.20 -1.14
CA ALA A 104 -16.45 7.19 -0.95
C ALA A 104 -16.05 8.58 -1.45
N SER A 105 -14.82 9.03 -1.19
CA SER A 105 -14.28 10.30 -1.65
C SER A 105 -14.19 10.33 -3.19
N ILE A 106 -13.59 9.30 -3.80
CA ILE A 106 -13.42 9.19 -5.25
C ILE A 106 -14.79 9.16 -5.96
N ARG A 107 -15.75 8.40 -5.43
CA ARG A 107 -17.12 8.35 -5.96
C ARG A 107 -17.81 9.72 -5.91
N ARG A 108 -17.70 10.42 -4.76
CA ARG A 108 -18.33 11.73 -4.55
C ARG A 108 -17.71 12.82 -5.40
N GLU A 109 -16.39 12.82 -5.58
CA GLU A 109 -15.65 13.91 -6.22
C GLU A 109 -15.47 13.71 -7.72
N PHE A 110 -15.28 12.46 -8.15
CA PHE A 110 -14.92 12.14 -9.54
C PHE A 110 -15.96 11.24 -10.24
N LEU A 111 -17.04 10.90 -9.57
CA LEU A 111 -18.11 10.03 -10.11
C LEU A 111 -17.58 8.68 -10.65
N LEU A 112 -16.51 8.18 -10.03
CA LEU A 112 -15.88 6.90 -10.34
C LEU A 112 -16.34 5.85 -9.32
N ASP A 113 -16.98 4.80 -9.80
CA ASP A 113 -17.40 3.67 -8.97
C ASP A 113 -16.34 2.57 -9.08
N LEU A 114 -15.39 2.60 -8.14
CA LEU A 114 -14.27 1.66 -8.09
C LEU A 114 -14.61 0.52 -7.12
N SER A 115 -14.17 -0.70 -7.48
CA SER A 115 -14.27 -1.84 -6.58
C SER A 115 -13.07 -1.93 -5.62
N THR A 116 -13.27 -2.56 -4.47
CA THR A 116 -12.18 -2.89 -3.54
C THR A 116 -11.11 -3.75 -4.21
N GLY A 117 -11.51 -4.67 -5.11
CA GLY A 117 -10.58 -5.49 -5.89
C GLY A 117 -9.66 -4.63 -6.76
N PHE A 118 -10.19 -3.58 -7.41
CA PHE A 118 -9.36 -2.65 -8.18
C PHE A 118 -8.33 -1.93 -7.30
N ILE A 119 -8.72 -1.52 -6.08
CA ILE A 119 -7.78 -0.92 -5.12
C ILE A 119 -6.62 -1.87 -4.81
N TYR A 120 -6.92 -3.14 -4.50
CA TYR A 120 -5.89 -4.14 -4.23
C TYR A 120 -5.00 -4.43 -5.44
N ASP A 121 -5.54 -4.41 -6.66
CA ASP A 121 -4.74 -4.54 -7.88
C ASP A 121 -3.76 -3.37 -8.04
N VAL A 122 -4.23 -2.13 -7.81
CA VAL A 122 -3.37 -0.93 -7.84
C VAL A 122 -2.25 -1.02 -6.81
N LEU A 123 -2.56 -1.40 -5.57
CA LEU A 123 -1.56 -1.55 -4.51
C LEU A 123 -0.55 -2.66 -4.81
N ARG A 124 -1.01 -3.80 -5.34
CA ARG A 124 -0.15 -4.93 -5.72
C ARG A 124 0.82 -4.56 -6.83
N ASP A 125 0.32 -3.88 -7.87
CA ASP A 125 1.14 -3.44 -8.98
C ASP A 125 2.20 -2.44 -8.50
N ARG A 126 1.80 -1.49 -7.63
CA ARG A 126 2.75 -0.53 -7.05
C ARG A 126 3.79 -1.21 -6.15
N ALA A 127 3.39 -2.18 -5.35
CA ALA A 127 4.31 -2.96 -4.52
C ALA A 127 5.33 -3.75 -5.36
N ALA A 128 4.92 -4.25 -6.53
CA ALA A 128 5.80 -4.98 -7.43
C ALA A 128 6.91 -4.10 -8.07
N GLU A 129 6.73 -2.77 -8.09
CA GLU A 129 7.72 -1.81 -8.58
C GLU A 129 8.81 -1.49 -7.53
N LEU A 130 8.63 -1.89 -6.27
CA LEU A 130 9.58 -1.59 -5.20
C LEU A 130 10.83 -2.45 -5.31
N ASP A 131 11.99 -1.81 -5.41
CA ASP A 131 13.28 -2.47 -5.30
C ASP A 131 13.63 -2.71 -3.82
N MET A 132 13.24 -3.89 -3.32
CA MET A 132 13.50 -4.28 -1.94
C MET A 132 15.00 -4.51 -1.64
N ALA A 133 15.84 -4.69 -2.65
CA ALA A 133 17.29 -4.78 -2.45
C ALA A 133 17.87 -3.37 -2.24
N ALA A 134 17.54 -2.43 -3.12
CA ALA A 134 17.92 -1.02 -2.95
C ALA A 134 17.40 -0.44 -1.62
N HIS A 135 16.15 -0.75 -1.24
CA HIS A 135 15.62 -0.34 0.06
C HIS A 135 16.46 -0.87 1.22
N ARG A 136 16.87 -2.14 1.20
CA ARG A 136 17.71 -2.72 2.26
C ARG A 136 19.08 -2.05 2.38
N HIS A 137 19.72 -1.72 1.26
CA HIS A 137 20.97 -0.97 1.27
C HIS A 137 20.79 0.42 1.86
N MET A 138 19.77 1.14 1.41
CA MET A 138 19.42 2.46 1.94
C MET A 138 19.18 2.43 3.47
N VAL A 139 18.48 1.39 3.95
CA VAL A 139 18.27 1.20 5.41
C VAL A 139 19.60 1.09 6.14
N LEU A 140 20.53 0.24 5.68
CA LEU A 140 21.83 0.06 6.33
C LEU A 140 22.66 1.35 6.33
N ASP A 141 22.63 2.10 5.23
CA ASP A 141 23.40 3.34 5.08
C ASP A 141 22.87 4.48 5.96
N ARG A 142 21.55 4.51 6.22
CA ARG A 142 20.89 5.61 6.93
C ARG A 142 20.52 5.29 8.38
N PHE A 143 20.60 4.04 8.79
CA PHE A 143 20.14 3.62 10.11
C PHE A 143 20.82 4.38 11.24
N SER A 144 20.04 5.12 12.04
CA SER A 144 20.53 5.95 13.13
C SER A 144 21.11 5.17 14.32
N GLY A 145 20.85 3.88 14.40
CA GLY A 145 21.15 3.01 15.53
C GLY A 145 20.00 2.88 16.53
N THR A 146 18.84 3.50 16.26
CA THR A 146 17.63 3.36 17.09
C THR A 146 16.59 2.53 16.35
N LEU A 147 16.23 1.38 16.91
CA LEU A 147 15.25 0.45 16.33
C LEU A 147 13.98 0.43 17.16
N CYS A 148 12.87 0.90 16.63
CA CYS A 148 11.54 0.66 17.20
C CYS A 148 10.95 -0.61 16.61
N VAL A 149 10.45 -1.50 17.48
CA VAL A 149 9.75 -2.73 17.07
C VAL A 149 8.36 -2.75 17.69
N ASP A 150 7.37 -3.03 16.87
CA ASP A 150 5.96 -3.05 17.28
C ASP A 150 5.18 -4.12 16.51
N GLU A 151 4.01 -4.52 17.02
CA GLU A 151 3.12 -5.49 16.41
C GLU A 151 1.74 -4.89 16.11
N LEU A 152 1.25 -5.13 14.90
CA LEU A 152 -0.09 -4.78 14.51
C LEU A 152 -0.92 -6.05 14.23
N HIS A 153 -1.97 -6.27 15.03
CA HIS A 153 -2.85 -7.42 14.85
C HIS A 153 -3.85 -7.19 13.72
N LEU A 154 -3.81 -8.06 12.70
CA LEU A 154 -4.63 -8.02 11.49
C LEU A 154 -5.50 -9.28 11.39
N GLY A 155 -6.54 -9.36 12.22
CA GLY A 155 -7.40 -10.55 12.30
C GLY A 155 -6.62 -11.77 12.77
N ARG A 156 -6.43 -12.78 11.89
CA ARG A 156 -5.67 -14.00 12.20
C ARG A 156 -4.16 -13.87 12.00
N PHE A 157 -3.70 -12.74 11.51
CA PHE A 157 -2.28 -12.50 11.26
C PHE A 157 -1.76 -11.38 12.16
N THR A 158 -0.46 -11.35 12.38
CA THR A 158 0.25 -10.24 13.01
C THR A 158 1.27 -9.69 12.03
N LEU A 159 1.27 -8.37 11.87
CA LEU A 159 2.30 -7.65 11.15
C LEU A 159 3.35 -7.19 12.16
N LEU A 160 4.55 -7.73 12.06
CA LEU A 160 5.72 -7.27 12.80
C LEU A 160 6.33 -6.11 12.03
N LEU A 161 6.59 -5.01 12.72
CA LEU A 161 7.14 -3.78 12.15
C LEU A 161 8.45 -3.42 12.85
N ALA A 162 9.42 -2.98 12.09
CA ALA A 162 10.65 -2.39 12.59
C ALA A 162 10.89 -1.06 11.87
N THR A 163 11.09 0.02 12.64
CA THR A 163 11.29 1.38 12.13
C THR A 163 12.46 2.04 12.83
N ASP A 164 13.09 3.00 12.16
CA ASP A 164 14.00 3.96 12.77
C ASP A 164 13.26 5.29 12.96
N PRO A 165 12.88 5.65 14.19
CA PRO A 165 12.07 6.83 14.43
C PRO A 165 12.85 8.15 14.30
N LEU A 166 14.20 8.11 14.34
CA LEU A 166 15.01 9.32 14.23
C LEU A 166 15.19 9.78 12.79
N ASP A 167 15.10 8.84 11.83
CA ASP A 167 15.21 9.13 10.41
C ASP A 167 13.89 8.88 9.65
N ASP A 168 12.79 8.65 10.37
CA ASP A 168 11.45 8.32 9.83
C ASP A 168 11.54 7.20 8.78
N LEU A 169 12.34 6.17 9.08
CA LEU A 169 12.72 5.13 8.14
C LEU A 169 12.03 3.81 8.45
N PRO A 170 11.20 3.25 7.53
CA PRO A 170 10.73 1.87 7.65
C PRO A 170 11.90 0.90 7.42
N VAL A 171 12.32 0.19 8.46
CA VAL A 171 13.46 -0.74 8.41
C VAL A 171 13.05 -2.08 7.81
N ALA A 172 11.99 -2.68 8.34
CA ALA A 172 11.47 -3.95 7.84
C ALA A 172 10.05 -4.22 8.34
N PHE A 173 9.41 -5.18 7.69
CA PHE A 173 8.15 -5.75 8.15
C PHE A 173 8.08 -7.25 7.84
N ALA A 174 7.24 -7.98 8.58
CA ALA A 174 6.91 -9.37 8.30
C ALA A 174 5.46 -9.66 8.71
N LEU A 175 4.72 -10.35 7.85
CA LEU A 175 3.40 -10.85 8.17
C LEU A 175 3.53 -12.30 8.69
N VAL A 176 3.10 -12.55 9.92
CA VAL A 176 3.24 -13.84 10.59
C VAL A 176 1.87 -14.38 11.02
N ALA A 177 1.79 -15.70 11.17
CA ALA A 177 0.55 -16.38 11.55
C ALA A 177 0.25 -16.31 13.07
N ALA A 178 1.28 -16.07 13.89
CA ALA A 178 1.15 -15.97 15.33
C ALA A 178 2.06 -14.88 15.89
N ASN A 179 1.64 -14.26 16.99
CA ASN A 179 2.45 -13.32 17.76
C ASN A 179 3.11 -14.08 18.92
N ASP A 180 4.23 -14.69 18.64
CA ASP A 180 5.01 -15.46 19.59
C ASP A 180 6.51 -15.15 19.52
N GLN A 181 7.24 -15.63 20.51
CA GLN A 181 8.68 -15.35 20.65
C GLN A 181 9.50 -15.94 19.49
N ASP A 182 9.07 -17.05 18.89
CA ASP A 182 9.79 -17.68 17.79
C ASP A 182 9.66 -16.91 16.48
N HIS A 183 8.48 -16.35 16.19
CA HIS A 183 8.28 -15.47 15.05
C HIS A 183 9.06 -14.17 15.22
N MET A 184 9.02 -13.57 16.42
CA MET A 184 9.80 -12.39 16.74
C MET A 184 11.31 -12.64 16.63
N ARG A 185 11.81 -13.74 17.19
CA ARG A 185 13.22 -14.14 17.08
C ARG A 185 13.66 -14.27 15.62
N ARG A 186 12.88 -14.95 14.79
CA ARG A 186 13.19 -15.10 13.35
C ARG A 186 13.22 -13.78 12.63
N PHE A 187 12.27 -12.90 12.93
CA PHE A 187 12.20 -11.56 12.34
C PHE A 187 13.44 -10.73 12.70
N LEU A 188 13.76 -10.60 13.98
CA LEU A 188 14.89 -9.82 14.47
C LEU A 188 16.24 -10.45 14.07
N LYS A 189 16.37 -11.77 14.10
CA LYS A 189 17.56 -12.49 13.63
C LYS A 189 17.84 -12.20 12.15
N ASN A 190 16.78 -12.11 11.33
CA ASN A 190 16.91 -11.75 9.92
C ASN A 190 17.49 -10.34 9.75
N LEU A 191 17.08 -9.36 10.58
CA LEU A 191 17.65 -8.00 10.57
C LEU A 191 19.13 -8.03 10.95
N LYS A 192 19.48 -8.75 12.03
CA LYS A 192 20.88 -8.92 12.45
C LYS A 192 21.74 -9.56 11.34
N THR A 193 21.24 -10.61 10.70
CA THR A 193 21.95 -11.30 9.60
C THR A 193 22.20 -10.38 8.41
N ARG A 194 21.34 -9.39 8.19
CA ARG A 194 21.50 -8.36 7.15
C ARG A 194 22.49 -7.26 7.55
N GLY A 195 23.04 -7.28 8.75
CA GLY A 195 24.00 -6.30 9.23
C GLY A 195 23.42 -5.18 10.10
N LEU A 196 22.14 -5.24 10.49
CA LEU A 196 21.55 -4.22 11.36
C LEU A 196 22.10 -4.36 12.78
N MET A 197 22.68 -3.28 13.31
CA MET A 197 23.33 -3.22 14.62
C MET A 197 22.74 -2.04 15.42
N PRO A 198 21.60 -2.21 16.09
CA PRO A 198 21.01 -1.15 16.90
C PRO A 198 21.84 -0.91 18.17
N ARG A 199 21.94 0.35 18.58
CA ARG A 199 22.44 0.77 19.90
C ARG A 199 21.32 0.81 20.91
N VAL A 200 20.11 1.16 20.46
CA VAL A 200 18.89 1.23 21.28
C VAL A 200 17.78 0.48 20.57
N VAL A 201 17.05 -0.36 21.31
CA VAL A 201 15.83 -1.00 20.82
C VAL A 201 14.65 -0.57 21.67
N VAL A 202 13.62 0.00 21.06
CA VAL A 202 12.40 0.48 21.72
C VAL A 202 11.26 -0.48 21.41
N THR A 203 10.54 -0.95 22.45
CA THR A 203 9.38 -1.87 22.31
C THR A 203 8.22 -1.45 23.21
N ASP A 204 7.05 -2.07 23.05
CA ASP A 204 5.85 -1.79 23.86
C ASP A 204 5.89 -2.34 25.30
N GLY A 205 6.92 -3.09 25.66
CA GLY A 205 7.05 -3.75 26.98
C GLY A 205 6.45 -5.16 27.02
N SER A 206 6.11 -5.75 25.91
CA SER A 206 5.72 -7.18 25.82
C SER A 206 6.86 -8.09 26.26
N ASN A 207 6.51 -9.19 26.95
CA ASN A 207 7.47 -10.22 27.39
C ASN A 207 8.14 -10.98 26.22
N LEU A 208 7.72 -10.73 24.98
CA LEU A 208 8.31 -11.35 23.79
C LEU A 208 9.73 -10.86 23.51
N TYR A 209 10.08 -9.63 23.93
CA TYR A 209 11.30 -8.97 23.51
C TYR A 209 12.54 -9.23 24.37
N PRO A 210 12.51 -9.17 25.72
CA PRO A 210 13.74 -9.10 26.52
C PRO A 210 14.71 -10.25 26.26
N ALA A 211 14.21 -11.50 26.22
CA ALA A 211 15.05 -12.67 26.00
C ALA A 211 15.64 -12.69 24.58
N VAL A 212 14.85 -12.31 23.59
CA VAL A 212 15.28 -12.27 22.17
C VAL A 212 16.30 -11.18 21.93
N LEU A 213 16.10 -10.00 22.52
CA LEU A 213 17.05 -8.87 22.40
C LEU A 213 18.36 -9.19 23.06
N GLY A 214 18.35 -9.76 24.30
CA GLY A 214 19.56 -10.20 24.99
C GLY A 214 20.37 -11.24 24.24
N GLU A 215 19.70 -12.14 23.48
CA GLU A 215 20.35 -13.11 22.60
C GLU A 215 20.98 -12.44 21.34
N LEU A 216 20.23 -11.56 20.73
CA LEU A 216 20.62 -10.99 19.42
C LEU A 216 21.55 -9.78 19.55
N TRP A 217 21.25 -8.86 20.45
CA TRP A 217 21.99 -7.60 20.63
C TRP A 217 22.22 -7.32 22.12
N PRO A 218 23.08 -8.10 22.80
CA PRO A 218 23.31 -7.96 24.25
C PRO A 218 23.89 -6.59 24.65
N GLU A 219 24.53 -5.90 23.72
CA GLU A 219 25.11 -4.56 23.94
C GLU A 219 24.12 -3.41 23.68
N ALA A 220 22.92 -3.71 23.15
CA ALA A 220 21.93 -2.69 22.85
C ALA A 220 21.10 -2.36 24.08
N ASP A 221 20.88 -1.08 24.34
CA ASP A 221 19.96 -0.64 25.39
C ASP A 221 18.51 -0.97 25.00
N HIS A 222 17.78 -1.65 25.90
CA HIS A 222 16.36 -1.91 25.71
C HIS A 222 15.52 -0.87 26.44
N GLN A 223 14.76 -0.07 25.69
CA GLN A 223 13.89 0.99 26.20
C GLN A 223 12.41 0.63 25.98
N LEU A 224 11.59 0.90 27.00
CA LEU A 224 10.14 0.79 26.86
C LEU A 224 9.57 2.04 26.15
N CYS A 225 8.65 1.82 25.22
CA CYS A 225 7.95 2.88 24.52
C CYS A 225 7.12 3.72 25.49
N THR A 226 7.42 5.01 25.62
CA THR A 226 6.72 5.93 26.52
C THR A 226 5.25 6.07 26.15
N PHE A 227 4.90 6.03 24.86
CA PHE A 227 3.51 6.10 24.41
C PHE A 227 2.67 4.93 24.96
N HIS A 228 3.18 3.70 24.89
CA HIS A 228 2.49 2.52 25.42
C HIS A 228 2.41 2.55 26.95
N THR A 229 3.44 3.02 27.62
CA THR A 229 3.47 3.18 29.08
C THR A 229 2.39 4.16 29.57
N VAL A 230 2.30 5.35 28.96
CA VAL A 230 1.28 6.36 29.29
C VAL A 230 -0.14 5.87 28.99
N ARG A 231 -0.33 5.19 27.87
CA ARG A 231 -1.64 4.62 27.49
C ARG A 231 -2.11 3.52 28.45
N THR A 232 -1.19 2.71 28.97
CA THR A 232 -1.50 1.67 29.94
C THR A 232 -1.87 2.27 31.30
N GLN A 233 -1.15 3.32 31.75
CA GLN A 233 -1.46 4.04 32.98
C GLN A 233 -2.85 4.70 32.92
N SER A 234 -3.17 5.39 31.83
CA SER A 234 -4.48 6.05 31.67
C SER A 234 -5.65 5.03 31.65
N ARG A 235 -5.46 3.82 31.11
CA ARG A 235 -6.46 2.75 31.16
C ARG A 235 -6.67 2.20 32.56
N THR A 236 -5.60 2.03 33.34
CA THR A 236 -5.68 1.56 34.75
C THR A 236 -6.34 2.59 35.65
N GLU A 237 -6.06 3.88 35.46
CA GLU A 237 -6.72 4.97 36.18
C GLU A 237 -8.20 5.09 35.83
N SER A 238 -8.56 4.96 34.56
CA SER A 238 -9.96 4.96 34.11
C SER A 238 -10.75 3.77 34.64
N ALA A 239 -10.11 2.59 34.75
CA ALA A 239 -10.71 1.41 35.33
C ALA A 239 -10.93 1.55 36.86
N ARG A 240 -10.01 2.24 37.56
CA ARG A 240 -10.12 2.54 39.00
C ARG A 240 -11.20 3.60 39.31
N ARG A 241 -11.58 4.45 38.35
CA ARG A 241 -12.62 5.50 38.49
C ARG A 241 -14.02 5.02 38.13
N ARG A 242 -14.26 3.74 37.83
CA ARG A 242 -15.63 3.23 37.67
C ARG A 242 -16.36 3.34 39.02
N PRO A 243 -17.47 4.11 39.12
CA PRO A 243 -18.23 4.20 40.33
C PRO A 243 -18.77 2.82 40.70
N LEU A 244 -18.63 2.44 41.98
CA LEU A 244 -19.29 1.28 42.58
C LEU A 244 -20.78 1.38 42.24
N ARG A 245 -21.32 0.42 41.50
CA ARG A 245 -22.77 0.28 41.34
C ARG A 245 -23.33 -0.01 42.73
N LEU A 246 -24.04 1.01 43.28
CA LEU A 246 -24.87 0.80 44.44
C LEU A 246 -25.95 -0.20 44.06
N VAL A 247 -25.92 -1.39 44.67
CA VAL A 247 -26.98 -2.37 44.60
C VAL A 247 -28.13 -1.79 45.43
N PRO A 248 -29.35 -1.62 44.87
CA PRO A 248 -30.48 -1.18 45.68
C PRO A 248 -30.82 -2.28 46.71
N LEU A 249 -30.83 -1.90 47.98
CA LEU A 249 -31.37 -2.77 49.03
C LEU A 249 -32.86 -2.94 48.77
N SER A 250 -33.29 -4.19 48.53
CA SER A 250 -34.68 -4.58 48.50
C SER A 250 -35.25 -4.43 49.91
N THR A 251 -36.14 -3.45 50.09
CA THR A 251 -37.03 -3.39 51.27
C THR A 251 -38.09 -4.46 51.16
N SER A 252 -38.11 -5.34 52.15
CA SER A 252 -39.16 -6.31 52.42
C SER A 252 -40.44 -5.64 52.84
#